data_6482f109ded3d3eff521d3395afa82ea
#
_entry.id   6482f109ded3d3eff521d3395afa82ea
#
_cell.length_a   1.000
_cell.length_b   1.000
_cell.length_c   1.000
_cell.angle_alpha   90.00
_cell.angle_beta   90.00
_cell.angle_gamma   90.00
#
_symmetry.space_group_name_H-M   'P 1'
#
loop_
_entity.id
_entity.type
_entity.pdbx_description
1 polymer ?
#
loop_
_entity_poly.entity_id
_entity_poly.type
_entity_poly.pdbx_seq_one_letter_code
_entity_poly.pdbx_strand_id
1 'polypeptide(L)'
;MSFLFGAAITAALAVGIGIGFFMSDGPATIEPDNYTVQERDNAFDRVMQVHLRETQNDIANLPIDTAEDRVGLVLQIIQQNRLFERAAEQNDADSLARVLRAFEPILLQLAANDIAPEDAEALREQLAFQLKVMLTKLERSTSKETTST
;
A
#
# COMPACT_ATOMS: atom_id res chain seq x y z
N MET A 1 -1.47 -35.13 18.14
CA MET A 1 -0.22 -34.46 17.79
C MET A 1 -0.55 -33.01 17.44
N SER A 2 -0.19 -32.10 18.33
CA SER A 2 -0.56 -30.71 18.27
C SER A 2 0.44 -29.97 17.41
N PHE A 3 0.00 -29.41 16.30
CA PHE A 3 0.79 -28.43 15.56
C PHE A 3 0.34 -27.03 15.95
N LEU A 4 1.02 -26.51 16.97
CA LEU A 4 1.07 -25.10 17.30
C LEU A 4 1.92 -24.39 16.24
N PHE A 5 1.31 -23.87 15.20
CA PHE A 5 1.90 -22.79 14.43
C PHE A 5 1.18 -21.50 14.76
N GLY A 6 1.55 -20.98 15.93
CA GLY A 6 1.33 -19.58 16.23
C GLY A 6 2.35 -18.73 15.47
N ALA A 7 2.11 -18.44 14.23
CA ALA A 7 2.76 -17.34 13.57
C ALA A 7 1.95 -16.09 13.89
N ALA A 8 2.18 -15.53 15.06
CA ALA A 8 1.85 -14.16 15.31
C ALA A 8 2.77 -13.29 14.45
N ILE A 9 2.46 -13.14 13.19
CA ILE A 9 2.92 -12.00 12.43
C ILE A 9 1.99 -10.86 12.83
N THR A 10 2.20 -10.35 14.00
CA THR A 10 1.85 -8.99 14.34
C THR A 10 2.81 -8.11 13.54
N ALA A 11 2.61 -8.01 12.26
CA ALA A 11 3.05 -6.85 11.53
C ALA A 11 2.20 -5.69 12.07
N ALA A 12 2.61 -5.20 13.23
CA ALA A 12 2.25 -3.87 13.65
C ALA A 12 2.92 -2.91 12.65
N LEU A 13 2.38 -2.88 11.45
CA LEU A 13 2.46 -1.72 10.61
C LEU A 13 1.57 -0.68 11.30
N ALA A 14 2.09 -0.17 12.43
CA ALA A 14 1.79 1.17 12.81
C ALA A 14 2.28 2.02 11.63
N VAL A 15 1.45 2.11 10.61
CA VAL A 15 1.57 3.17 9.63
C VAL A 15 1.40 4.43 10.43
N GLY A 16 2.52 4.94 10.88
CA GLY A 16 2.64 6.23 11.53
C GLY A 16 2.36 7.33 10.52
N ILE A 17 1.21 7.25 9.84
CA ILE A 17 0.65 8.38 9.12
C ILE A 17 0.13 9.31 10.20
N GLY A 18 1.00 10.17 10.71
CA GLY A 18 0.59 11.36 11.45
C GLY A 18 -0.16 11.12 12.75
N ILE A 19 0.02 9.98 13.42
CA ILE A 19 -0.43 9.81 14.79
C ILE A 19 0.80 9.76 15.71
N GLY A 20 1.60 10.79 15.64
CA GLY A 20 2.52 11.19 16.68
C GLY A 20 1.76 11.87 17.82
N PHE A 21 0.61 11.35 18.21
CA PHE A 21 -0.25 12.02 19.16
C PHE A 21 -0.59 11.17 20.37
N PHE A 22 0.24 10.28 20.83
CA PHE A 22 0.03 9.75 22.20
C PHE A 22 1.30 9.10 22.68
N MET A 23 2.06 9.80 23.40
CA MET A 23 2.77 9.50 24.62
C MET A 23 3.96 10.45 24.78
N SER A 24 3.64 11.61 25.28
CA SER A 24 4.63 12.38 26.00
C SER A 24 3.90 13.09 27.15
N ASP A 25 3.97 12.52 28.31
CA ASP A 25 3.67 13.23 29.54
C ASP A 25 4.70 14.34 29.71
N GLY A 26 4.31 15.54 29.36
CA GLY A 26 5.05 16.76 29.59
C GLY A 26 4.30 17.94 28.97
N PRO A 27 4.23 19.11 29.63
CA PRO A 27 3.69 20.30 29.01
C PRO A 27 4.70 20.80 27.95
N ALA A 28 4.74 20.12 26.82
CA ALA A 28 5.41 20.62 25.66
C ALA A 28 4.48 21.64 25.00
N THR A 29 4.88 22.88 25.01
CA THR A 29 4.37 23.91 24.12
C THR A 29 4.47 23.35 22.72
N ILE A 30 3.33 22.93 22.14
CA ILE A 30 3.24 22.51 20.77
C ILE A 30 3.39 23.79 19.95
N GLU A 31 4.63 24.12 19.56
CA GLU A 31 4.82 24.97 18.42
C GLU A 31 4.18 24.23 17.25
N PRO A 32 3.26 24.85 16.49
CA PRO A 32 2.77 24.23 15.27
C PRO A 32 3.99 24.02 14.39
N ASP A 33 4.42 22.79 14.24
CA ASP A 33 5.47 22.41 13.32
C ASP A 33 5.09 22.97 11.95
N ASN A 34 5.80 24.01 11.55
CA ASN A 34 5.72 24.62 10.23
C ASN A 34 6.32 23.67 9.20
N TYR A 35 5.75 22.45 9.10
CA TYR A 35 6.01 21.62 7.94
C TYR A 35 5.48 22.38 6.73
N THR A 36 6.39 22.72 5.83
CA THR A 36 6.00 23.29 4.57
C THR A 36 5.11 22.31 3.82
N VAL A 37 4.19 22.80 2.99
CA VAL A 37 3.34 21.96 2.14
C VAL A 37 4.21 20.95 1.38
N GLN A 38 5.35 21.40 0.89
CA GLN A 38 6.35 20.60 0.19
C GLN A 38 6.90 19.40 1.01
N GLU A 39 7.15 19.59 2.30
CA GLU A 39 7.64 18.50 3.18
C GLU A 39 6.57 17.44 3.43
N ARG A 40 5.30 17.87 3.51
CA ARG A 40 4.17 16.92 3.61
C ARG A 40 3.98 16.10 2.34
N ASP A 41 4.03 16.76 1.18
CA ASP A 41 3.91 16.10 -0.12
C ASP A 41 5.04 15.08 -0.32
N ASN A 42 6.28 15.44 0.00
CA ASN A 42 7.43 14.55 -0.06
C ASN A 42 7.34 13.37 0.93
N ALA A 43 6.73 13.59 2.10
CA ALA A 43 6.51 12.51 3.08
C ALA A 43 5.43 11.54 2.60
N PHE A 44 4.34 12.06 2.04
CA PHE A 44 3.26 11.27 1.45
C PHE A 44 3.77 10.40 0.30
N ASP A 45 4.52 10.99 -0.64
CA ASP A 45 5.07 10.26 -1.79
C ASP A 45 5.99 9.12 -1.37
N ARG A 46 6.84 9.33 -0.36
CA ARG A 46 7.71 8.27 0.18
C ARG A 46 6.92 7.12 0.79
N VAL A 47 5.90 7.43 1.59
CA VAL A 47 5.04 6.41 2.21
C VAL A 47 4.29 5.64 1.14
N MET A 48 3.79 6.32 0.12
CA MET A 48 3.11 5.70 -1.00
C MET A 48 4.03 4.78 -1.81
N GLN A 49 5.27 5.20 -2.06
CA GLN A 49 6.27 4.35 -2.73
C GLN A 49 6.56 3.08 -1.94
N VAL A 50 6.71 3.18 -0.61
CA VAL A 50 6.91 2.01 0.25
C VAL A 50 5.72 1.06 0.14
N HIS A 51 4.50 1.57 0.30
CA HIS A 51 3.28 0.76 0.18
C HIS A 51 3.19 0.03 -1.16
N LEU A 52 3.42 0.74 -2.26
CA LEU A 52 3.34 0.14 -3.59
C LEU A 52 4.41 -0.93 -3.84
N ARG A 53 5.62 -0.77 -3.28
CA ARG A 53 6.67 -1.80 -3.34
C ARG A 53 6.30 -3.02 -2.52
N GLU A 54 5.76 -2.83 -1.32
CA GLU A 54 5.27 -3.93 -0.48
C GLU A 54 4.14 -4.67 -1.19
N THR A 55 3.14 -3.96 -1.70
CA THR A 55 2.03 -4.55 -2.46
C THR A 55 2.54 -5.30 -3.70
N GLN A 56 3.52 -4.75 -4.42
CA GLN A 56 4.12 -5.43 -5.56
C GLN A 56 4.81 -6.74 -5.15
N ASN A 57 5.52 -6.73 -4.03
CA ASN A 57 6.17 -7.92 -3.49
C ASN A 57 5.14 -8.97 -3.04
N ASP A 58 4.08 -8.55 -2.36
CA ASP A 58 3.01 -9.43 -1.91
C ASP A 58 2.28 -10.09 -3.09
N ILE A 59 2.00 -9.31 -4.13
CA ILE A 59 1.39 -9.82 -5.37
C ILE A 59 2.35 -10.80 -6.08
N ALA A 60 3.65 -10.49 -6.16
CA ALA A 60 4.63 -11.36 -6.80
C ALA A 60 4.78 -12.71 -6.08
N ASN A 61 4.59 -12.74 -4.76
CA ASN A 61 4.71 -13.94 -3.92
C ASN A 61 3.35 -14.57 -3.59
N LEU A 62 2.28 -14.14 -4.22
CA LEU A 62 0.93 -14.63 -3.95
C LEU A 62 0.82 -16.12 -4.28
N PRO A 63 0.36 -16.99 -3.34
CA PRO A 63 0.15 -18.40 -3.60
C PRO A 63 -1.02 -18.58 -4.57
N ILE A 64 -0.74 -19.12 -5.75
CA ILE A 64 -1.78 -19.36 -6.77
C ILE A 64 -2.48 -20.71 -6.53
N ASP A 65 -1.74 -21.70 -6.08
CA ASP A 65 -2.23 -23.08 -5.93
C ASP A 65 -3.15 -23.30 -4.72
N THR A 66 -3.06 -22.44 -3.72
CA THR A 66 -3.81 -22.54 -2.46
C THR A 66 -4.85 -21.43 -2.38
N ALA A 67 -6.10 -21.76 -2.71
CA ALA A 67 -7.19 -20.76 -2.75
C ALA A 67 -7.40 -20.05 -1.41
N GLU A 68 -7.34 -20.78 -0.28
CA GLU A 68 -7.55 -20.21 1.05
C GLU A 68 -6.47 -19.17 1.41
N ASP A 69 -5.21 -19.48 1.19
CA ASP A 69 -4.09 -18.58 1.47
C ASP A 69 -4.12 -17.37 0.52
N ARG A 70 -4.43 -17.60 -0.75
CA ARG A 70 -4.59 -16.55 -1.74
C ARG A 70 -5.68 -15.56 -1.34
N VAL A 71 -6.87 -16.04 -1.00
CA VAL A 71 -8.00 -15.19 -0.60
C VAL A 71 -7.66 -14.36 0.62
N GLY A 72 -7.05 -14.95 1.64
CA GLY A 72 -6.66 -14.25 2.87
C GLY A 72 -5.71 -13.08 2.59
N LEU A 73 -4.65 -13.33 1.82
CA LEU A 73 -3.66 -12.31 1.44
C LEU A 73 -4.27 -11.22 0.56
N VAL A 74 -5.07 -11.59 -0.43
CA VAL A 74 -5.71 -10.61 -1.32
C VAL A 74 -6.68 -9.70 -0.56
N LEU A 75 -7.45 -10.22 0.37
CA LEU A 75 -8.34 -9.42 1.22
C LEU A 75 -7.55 -8.42 2.08
N GLN A 76 -6.40 -8.82 2.60
CA GLN A 76 -5.51 -7.92 3.32
C GLN A 76 -4.99 -6.79 2.40
N ILE A 77 -4.56 -7.13 1.19
CA ILE A 77 -4.11 -6.14 0.19
C ILE A 77 -5.25 -5.16 -0.14
N ILE A 78 -6.48 -5.63 -0.32
CA ILE A 78 -7.65 -4.78 -0.58
C ILE A 78 -7.87 -3.78 0.57
N GLN A 79 -7.80 -4.23 1.82
CA GLN A 79 -7.96 -3.35 2.97
C GLN A 79 -6.89 -2.27 3.03
N GLN A 80 -5.63 -2.64 2.81
CA GLN A 80 -4.52 -1.69 2.75
C GLN A 80 -4.71 -0.71 1.59
N ASN A 81 -5.03 -1.21 0.41
CA ASN A 81 -5.24 -0.38 -0.78
C ASN A 81 -6.32 0.70 -0.55
N ARG A 82 -7.42 0.37 0.11
CA ARG A 82 -8.48 1.34 0.47
C ARG A 82 -8.01 2.40 1.46
N LEU A 83 -7.10 2.06 2.38
CA LEU A 83 -6.52 3.05 3.30
C LEU A 83 -5.64 4.04 2.53
N PHE A 84 -4.82 3.56 1.62
CA PHE A 84 -3.96 4.40 0.79
C PHE A 84 -4.74 5.22 -0.25
N GLU A 85 -5.83 4.68 -0.78
CA GLU A 85 -6.77 5.43 -1.62
C GLU A 85 -7.31 6.66 -0.88
N ARG A 86 -7.81 6.48 0.35
CA ARG A 86 -8.30 7.59 1.17
C ARG A 86 -7.20 8.59 1.52
N ALA A 87 -5.99 8.10 1.82
CA ALA A 87 -4.84 8.96 2.08
C ALA A 87 -4.48 9.79 0.83
N ALA A 88 -4.56 9.21 -0.36
CA ALA A 88 -4.35 9.92 -1.62
C ALA A 88 -5.40 11.02 -1.84
N GLU A 89 -6.68 10.73 -1.58
CA GLU A 89 -7.76 11.74 -1.65
C GLU A 89 -7.53 12.89 -0.65
N GLN A 90 -7.09 12.59 0.57
CA GLN A 90 -6.81 13.61 1.60
C GLN A 90 -5.58 14.48 1.30
N ASN A 91 -4.71 14.04 0.41
CA ASN A 91 -3.52 14.78 -0.05
C ASN A 91 -3.67 15.33 -1.48
N ASP A 92 -4.90 15.49 -1.96
CA ASP A 92 -5.22 16.03 -3.30
C ASP A 92 -4.57 15.26 -4.45
N ALA A 93 -4.20 13.98 -4.22
CA ALA A 93 -3.60 13.09 -5.20
C ALA A 93 -4.67 12.23 -5.92
N ASP A 94 -5.69 12.89 -6.49
CA ASP A 94 -6.87 12.25 -7.11
C ASP A 94 -6.53 11.24 -8.21
N SER A 95 -5.48 11.49 -8.98
CA SER A 95 -5.05 10.56 -10.03
C SER A 95 -4.52 9.26 -9.45
N LEU A 96 -3.81 9.33 -8.33
CA LEU A 96 -3.31 8.18 -7.60
C LEU A 96 -4.47 7.42 -6.93
N ALA A 97 -5.39 8.13 -6.29
CA ALA A 97 -6.59 7.54 -5.70
C ALA A 97 -7.41 6.75 -6.73
N ARG A 98 -7.61 7.30 -7.94
CA ARG A 98 -8.30 6.60 -9.03
C ARG A 98 -7.59 5.33 -9.48
N VAL A 99 -6.28 5.34 -9.54
CA VAL A 99 -5.51 4.14 -9.91
C VAL A 99 -5.58 3.08 -8.82
N LEU A 100 -5.44 3.46 -7.56
CA LEU A 100 -5.60 2.53 -6.42
C LEU A 100 -7.00 1.90 -6.42
N ARG A 101 -8.04 2.69 -6.65
CA ARG A 101 -9.43 2.20 -6.79
C ARG A 101 -9.59 1.22 -7.94
N ALA A 102 -8.90 1.44 -9.05
CA ALA A 102 -8.95 0.56 -10.22
C ALA A 102 -8.33 -0.83 -9.97
N PHE A 103 -7.51 -1.00 -8.94
CA PHE A 103 -6.97 -2.30 -8.55
C PHE A 103 -7.99 -3.20 -7.85
N GLU A 104 -8.97 -2.63 -7.15
CA GLU A 104 -9.91 -3.41 -6.34
C GLU A 104 -10.66 -4.47 -7.14
N PRO A 105 -11.26 -4.21 -8.32
CA PRO A 105 -11.94 -5.25 -9.08
C PRO A 105 -11.00 -6.36 -9.54
N ILE A 106 -9.74 -6.08 -9.84
CA ILE A 106 -8.75 -7.10 -10.22
C ILE A 106 -8.41 -7.96 -9.00
N LEU A 107 -8.20 -7.33 -7.85
CA LEU A 107 -7.96 -8.04 -6.60
C LEU A 107 -9.14 -8.91 -6.20
N LEU A 108 -10.37 -8.44 -6.36
CA LEU A 108 -11.58 -9.23 -6.08
C LEU A 108 -11.71 -10.45 -7.00
N GLN A 109 -11.36 -10.33 -8.28
CA GLN A 109 -11.29 -11.47 -9.19
C GLN A 109 -10.22 -12.47 -8.74
N LEU A 110 -9.05 -11.96 -8.33
CA LEU A 110 -7.95 -12.80 -7.84
C LEU A 110 -8.31 -13.51 -6.52
N ALA A 111 -9.20 -12.95 -5.72
CA ALA A 111 -9.74 -13.55 -4.50
C ALA A 111 -10.87 -14.58 -4.76
N ALA A 112 -11.34 -14.74 -5.98
CA ALA A 112 -12.39 -15.71 -6.29
C ALA A 112 -11.90 -17.15 -6.05
N ASN A 113 -12.70 -17.95 -5.33
CA ASN A 113 -12.33 -19.33 -4.99
C ASN A 113 -12.32 -20.27 -6.20
N ASP A 114 -13.09 -19.94 -7.22
CA ASP A 114 -13.32 -20.74 -8.43
C ASP A 114 -12.50 -20.29 -9.64
N ILE A 115 -11.56 -19.35 -9.43
CA ILE A 115 -10.69 -18.91 -10.51
C ILE A 115 -9.72 -20.02 -10.92
N ALA A 116 -9.58 -20.23 -12.22
CA ALA A 116 -8.59 -21.17 -12.74
C ALA A 116 -7.16 -20.68 -12.43
N PRO A 117 -6.21 -21.58 -12.13
CA PRO A 117 -4.83 -21.19 -11.81
C PRO A 117 -4.17 -20.34 -12.88
N GLU A 118 -4.38 -20.62 -14.16
CA GLU A 118 -3.87 -19.85 -15.28
C GLU A 118 -4.46 -18.44 -15.35
N ASP A 119 -5.73 -18.26 -15.00
CA ASP A 119 -6.38 -16.95 -14.97
C ASP A 119 -5.88 -16.14 -13.76
N ALA A 120 -5.70 -16.80 -12.61
CA ALA A 120 -5.12 -16.18 -11.41
C ALA A 120 -3.69 -15.70 -11.68
N GLU A 121 -2.88 -16.49 -12.38
CA GLU A 121 -1.54 -16.12 -12.79
C GLU A 121 -1.54 -14.92 -13.71
N ALA A 122 -2.39 -14.89 -14.72
CA ALA A 122 -2.51 -13.78 -15.66
C ALA A 122 -2.91 -12.46 -14.97
N LEU A 123 -3.86 -12.51 -14.00
CA LEU A 123 -4.26 -11.36 -13.19
C LEU A 123 -3.12 -10.88 -12.29
N ARG A 124 -2.37 -11.82 -11.69
CA ARG A 124 -1.19 -11.51 -10.87
C ARG A 124 -0.14 -10.76 -11.68
N GLU A 125 0.21 -11.26 -12.86
CA GLU A 125 1.18 -10.61 -13.76
C GLU A 125 0.71 -9.22 -14.20
N GLN A 126 -0.57 -9.09 -14.57
CA GLN A 126 -1.17 -7.81 -14.96
C GLN A 126 -1.05 -6.79 -13.83
N LEU A 127 -1.40 -7.18 -12.60
CA LEU A 127 -1.36 -6.30 -11.44
C LEU A 127 0.07 -5.91 -11.08
N ALA A 128 1.00 -6.87 -11.09
CA ALA A 128 2.42 -6.61 -10.85
C ALA A 128 3.01 -5.62 -11.86
N PHE A 129 2.62 -5.74 -13.13
CA PHE A 129 3.03 -4.79 -14.17
C PHE A 129 2.48 -3.38 -13.92
N GLN A 130 1.19 -3.26 -13.58
CA GLN A 130 0.56 -1.96 -13.29
C GLN A 130 1.20 -1.27 -12.08
N LEU A 131 1.49 -2.02 -11.03
CA LEU A 131 2.19 -1.52 -9.84
C LEU A 131 3.61 -1.02 -10.18
N LYS A 132 4.34 -1.77 -11.00
CA LYS A 132 5.67 -1.37 -11.48
C LYS A 132 5.63 -0.05 -12.27
N VAL A 133 4.66 0.09 -13.17
CA VAL A 133 4.49 1.33 -13.95
C VAL A 133 4.18 2.51 -13.02
N MET A 134 3.34 2.30 -12.00
CA MET A 134 2.95 3.33 -11.04
C MET A 134 4.15 3.77 -10.19
N LEU A 135 4.92 2.82 -9.66
CA LEU A 135 6.16 3.10 -8.93
C LEU A 135 7.14 3.93 -9.77
N THR A 136 7.36 3.54 -11.01
CA THR A 136 8.25 4.27 -11.91
C THR A 136 7.79 5.71 -12.17
N LYS A 137 6.49 5.95 -12.22
CA LYS A 137 5.94 7.31 -12.37
C LYS A 137 6.16 8.15 -11.13
N LEU A 138 5.91 7.59 -9.94
CA LEU A 138 6.14 8.27 -8.67
C LEU A 138 7.61 8.61 -8.45
N GLU A 139 8.51 7.68 -8.75
CA GLU A 139 9.96 7.91 -8.65
C GLU A 139 10.44 9.03 -9.57
N ARG A 140 9.86 9.17 -10.75
CA ARG A 140 10.19 10.24 -11.69
C ARG A 140 9.64 11.61 -11.24
N SER A 141 8.47 11.66 -10.61
CA SER A 141 7.91 12.91 -10.09
C SER A 141 8.77 13.46 -8.96
N THR A 142 9.14 12.62 -8.00
CA THR A 142 10.02 13.02 -6.88
C THR A 142 11.43 13.44 -7.34
N SER A 143 11.97 12.80 -8.38
CA SER A 143 13.31 13.16 -8.91
C SER A 143 13.34 14.51 -9.63
N LYS A 144 12.22 14.95 -10.22
CA LYS A 144 12.16 16.24 -10.92
C LYS A 144 12.15 17.42 -9.96
N GLU A 145 11.53 17.28 -8.80
CA GLU A 145 11.46 18.34 -7.80
C GLU A 145 12.82 18.61 -7.15
N THR A 146 13.64 17.58 -6.98
CA THR A 146 14.97 17.72 -6.36
C THR A 146 16.00 18.42 -7.29
N THR A 147 15.75 18.51 -8.59
CA THR A 147 16.70 19.10 -9.55
C THR A 147 16.41 20.58 -9.87
N SER A 148 15.36 21.14 -9.32
CA SER A 148 14.89 22.51 -9.61
C SER A 148 15.29 23.57 -8.56
N THR A 149 16.33 23.30 -7.75
CA THR A 149 16.83 24.25 -6.74
C THR A 149 18.18 24.82 -7.13
#